data_27aea5c10e10fb1da5d7d4038e8bf763
#
_entry.id   27aea5c10e10fb1da5d7d4038e8bf763
#
_cell.length_a   1.000
_cell.length_b   1.000
_cell.length_c   1.000
_cell.angle_alpha   90.00
_cell.angle_beta   90.00
_cell.angle_gamma   90.00
#
_symmetry.space_group_name_H-M   'P 1'
#
loop_
_entity.id
_entity.type
_entity.pdbx_description
1 polymer ?
#
loop_
_entity_poly.entity_id
_entity_poly.type
_entity_poly.pdbx_seq_one_letter_code
_entity_poly.pdbx_strand_id
1 'polypeptide(L)'
;SGNQVDFGDIYTEGITKITTEDFQYAKKMKRAIKLLAISKKVGDTYCAMVSPALIPREHPLYVVNDVFNAVFVKGNMLGNSMFYGSGAGKLPTASAVAGDMVDAARHLGKIITLFWEPQKLVLAPRDEMAKRFFVRMKDNANPEALFGDGERIDAGIAGEIGFVTPVMTEAEYQKKAEGAEIISMIRIEG
;
A
#
# COMPACT_ATOMS: atom_id res chain seq x y z
N SER A 1 13.06 -11.55 1.11
CA SER A 1 14.46 -11.21 0.80
C SER A 1 15.45 -12.15 1.48
N GLY A 2 15.15 -12.67 2.65
CA GLY A 2 16.12 -13.42 3.47
C GLY A 2 17.09 -12.53 4.28
N ASN A 3 17.02 -11.23 4.10
CA ASN A 3 17.86 -10.25 4.77
C ASN A 3 17.16 -9.62 5.97
N GLN A 4 17.92 -9.11 6.91
CA GLN A 4 17.40 -8.33 8.03
C GLN A 4 16.97 -6.94 7.56
N VAL A 5 15.76 -6.54 7.94
CA VAL A 5 15.22 -5.18 7.74
C VAL A 5 14.62 -4.73 9.06
N ASP A 6 15.00 -3.55 9.54
CA ASP A 6 14.44 -3.02 10.77
C ASP A 6 13.14 -2.27 10.49
N PHE A 7 12.19 -2.38 11.39
CA PHE A 7 10.89 -1.70 11.27
C PHE A 7 11.04 -0.18 11.09
N GLY A 8 12.01 0.42 11.77
CA GLY A 8 12.27 1.86 11.69
C GLY A 8 12.73 2.35 10.31
N ASP A 9 13.21 1.45 9.44
CA ASP A 9 13.61 1.79 8.08
C ASP A 9 12.44 1.76 7.09
N ILE A 10 11.29 1.22 7.51
CA ILE A 10 10.10 1.11 6.67
C ILE A 10 9.22 2.34 6.88
N TYR A 11 9.02 3.12 5.84
CA TYR A 11 8.06 4.23 5.90
C TYR A 11 6.67 3.71 6.21
N THR A 12 6.05 4.28 7.24
CA THR A 12 4.73 3.86 7.70
C THR A 12 3.78 5.04 7.83
N GLU A 13 2.68 4.99 7.10
CA GLU A 13 1.57 5.95 7.16
C GLU A 13 0.28 5.19 7.45
N GLY A 14 -0.42 5.58 8.52
CA GLY A 14 -1.70 4.98 8.91
C GLY A 14 -2.90 5.60 8.18
N ILE A 15 -4.10 5.15 8.56
CA ILE A 15 -5.37 5.55 7.95
C ILE A 15 -6.07 6.71 8.68
N THR A 16 -5.48 7.27 9.71
CA THR A 16 -6.12 8.29 10.58
C THR A 16 -6.44 9.59 9.86
N LYS A 17 -5.82 9.83 8.70
CA LYS A 17 -6.06 11.00 7.85
C LYS A 17 -7.08 10.75 6.74
N ILE A 18 -7.55 9.51 6.57
CA ILE A 18 -8.55 9.17 5.55
C ILE A 18 -9.93 9.61 6.05
N THR A 19 -10.65 10.33 5.21
CA THR A 19 -11.97 10.90 5.52
C THR A 19 -13.09 10.27 4.67
N THR A 20 -14.33 10.61 5.00
CA THR A 20 -15.50 10.17 4.22
C THR A 20 -15.49 10.70 2.78
N GLU A 21 -14.95 11.88 2.57
CA GLU A 21 -14.79 12.50 1.25
C GLU A 21 -13.82 11.71 0.39
N ASP A 22 -12.71 11.20 0.97
CA ASP A 22 -11.77 10.33 0.26
C ASP A 22 -12.46 9.08 -0.28
N PHE A 23 -13.37 8.49 0.50
CA PHE A 23 -14.18 7.35 0.03
C PHE A 23 -15.16 7.72 -1.08
N GLN A 24 -15.73 8.93 -1.07
CA GLN A 24 -16.60 9.40 -2.16
C GLN A 24 -15.82 9.52 -3.47
N TYR A 25 -14.62 10.11 -3.42
CA TYR A 25 -13.71 10.17 -4.56
C TYR A 25 -13.27 8.78 -5.02
N ALA A 26 -12.90 7.90 -4.11
CA ALA A 26 -12.54 6.52 -4.45
C ALA A 26 -13.66 5.79 -5.18
N LYS A 27 -14.91 5.93 -4.70
CA LYS A 27 -16.10 5.38 -5.34
C LYS A 27 -16.31 5.96 -6.74
N LYS A 28 -16.16 7.29 -6.91
CA LYS A 28 -16.25 7.97 -8.21
C LYS A 28 -15.24 7.40 -9.22
N MET A 29 -14.02 7.16 -8.76
CA MET A 29 -12.94 6.58 -9.56
C MET A 29 -13.06 5.04 -9.74
N LYS A 30 -14.07 4.38 -9.16
CA LYS A 30 -14.24 2.92 -9.12
C LYS A 30 -13.03 2.22 -8.49
N ARG A 31 -12.47 2.84 -7.44
CA ARG A 31 -11.32 2.33 -6.68
C ARG A 31 -11.71 2.05 -5.23
N ALA A 32 -10.91 1.26 -4.54
CA ALA A 32 -10.99 1.08 -3.08
C ALA A 32 -9.75 1.65 -2.41
N ILE A 33 -9.93 2.22 -1.21
CA ILE A 33 -8.82 2.60 -0.34
C ILE A 33 -8.48 1.39 0.52
N LYS A 34 -7.23 0.95 0.48
CA LYS A 34 -6.70 -0.15 1.31
C LYS A 34 -5.42 0.31 1.99
N LEU A 35 -5.23 -0.10 3.25
CA LEU A 35 -3.92 0.02 3.89
C LEU A 35 -3.05 -1.13 3.41
N LEU A 36 -2.02 -0.83 2.65
CA LEU A 36 -1.14 -1.83 2.04
C LEU A 36 0.25 -1.76 2.66
N ALA A 37 0.77 -2.92 3.05
CA ALA A 37 2.20 -3.13 3.24
C ALA A 37 2.78 -3.65 1.93
N ILE A 38 3.62 -2.85 1.30
CA ILE A 38 4.17 -3.12 -0.03
C ILE A 38 5.67 -3.35 0.10
N SER A 39 6.15 -4.45 -0.48
CA SER A 39 7.58 -4.68 -0.70
C SER A 39 7.81 -4.97 -2.18
N LYS A 40 8.69 -4.20 -2.81
CA LYS A 40 8.99 -4.31 -4.24
C LYS A 40 10.50 -4.37 -4.44
N LYS A 41 10.96 -5.36 -5.22
CA LYS A 41 12.36 -5.43 -5.63
C LYS A 41 12.67 -4.30 -6.61
N VAL A 42 13.76 -3.57 -6.38
CA VAL A 42 14.26 -2.47 -7.20
C VAL A 42 15.76 -2.69 -7.41
N GLY A 43 16.15 -3.12 -8.61
CA GLY A 43 17.53 -3.56 -8.84
C GLY A 43 17.92 -4.70 -7.91
N ASP A 44 18.98 -4.50 -7.15
CA ASP A 44 19.49 -5.48 -6.17
C ASP A 44 19.00 -5.26 -4.74
N THR A 45 18.14 -4.27 -4.51
CA THR A 45 17.56 -4.00 -3.21
C THR A 45 16.03 -4.03 -3.25
N TYR A 46 15.38 -3.59 -2.18
CA TYR A 46 13.93 -3.53 -2.03
C TYR A 46 13.50 -2.15 -1.57
N CYS A 47 12.37 -1.68 -2.09
CA CYS A 47 11.62 -0.61 -1.46
C CYS A 47 10.49 -1.25 -0.63
N ALA A 48 10.31 -0.77 0.60
CA ALA A 48 9.24 -1.22 1.48
C ALA A 48 8.52 -0.01 2.09
N MET A 49 7.19 -0.09 2.15
CA MET A 49 6.36 0.94 2.77
C MET A 49 5.03 0.39 3.23
N VAL A 50 4.44 1.04 4.22
CA VAL A 50 3.05 0.84 4.64
C VAL A 50 2.32 2.16 4.43
N SER A 51 1.26 2.16 3.62
CA SER A 51 0.46 3.37 3.41
C SER A 51 -0.94 3.06 2.89
N PRO A 52 -1.91 3.98 3.07
CA PRO A 52 -3.14 3.95 2.31
C PRO A 52 -2.85 4.02 0.82
N ALA A 53 -3.56 3.22 0.05
CA ALA A 53 -3.46 3.20 -1.41
C ALA A 53 -4.83 3.04 -2.06
N LEU A 54 -5.03 3.72 -3.19
CA LEU A 54 -6.17 3.52 -4.08
C LEU A 54 -5.84 2.40 -5.06
N ILE A 55 -6.61 1.33 -5.00
CA ILE A 55 -6.48 0.18 -5.92
C ILE A 55 -7.68 0.06 -6.84
N PRO A 56 -7.48 -0.30 -8.11
CA PRO A 56 -8.58 -0.45 -9.05
C PRO A 56 -9.39 -1.72 -8.75
N ARG A 57 -10.60 -1.79 -9.31
CA ARG A 57 -11.52 -2.90 -9.10
C ARG A 57 -10.95 -4.25 -9.55
N GLU A 58 -10.09 -4.23 -10.54
CA GLU A 58 -9.42 -5.40 -11.11
C GLU A 58 -8.28 -5.93 -10.25
N HIS A 59 -7.84 -5.16 -9.25
CA HIS A 59 -6.76 -5.59 -8.37
C HIS A 59 -7.24 -6.71 -7.42
N PRO A 60 -6.51 -7.84 -7.29
CA PRO A 60 -6.95 -8.98 -6.48
C PRO A 60 -7.29 -8.63 -5.02
N LEU A 61 -6.61 -7.65 -4.43
CA LEU A 61 -6.88 -7.20 -3.06
C LEU A 61 -8.15 -6.34 -2.92
N TYR A 62 -8.80 -5.96 -4.02
CA TYR A 62 -10.02 -5.11 -3.97
C TYR A 62 -11.14 -5.75 -3.16
N VAL A 63 -11.32 -7.06 -3.30
CA VAL A 63 -12.39 -7.83 -2.64
C VAL A 63 -12.07 -8.26 -1.21
N VAL A 64 -10.87 -7.96 -0.72
CA VAL A 64 -10.46 -8.30 0.65
C VAL A 64 -11.05 -7.26 1.61
N ASN A 65 -12.07 -7.64 2.38
CA ASN A 65 -12.82 -6.77 3.29
C ASN A 65 -13.05 -7.46 4.64
N ASP A 66 -13.54 -6.71 5.61
CA ASP A 66 -13.97 -7.15 6.94
C ASP A 66 -12.85 -7.88 7.70
N VAL A 67 -13.09 -9.11 8.11
CA VAL A 67 -12.17 -9.95 8.89
C VAL A 67 -11.12 -10.64 8.03
N PHE A 68 -11.20 -10.50 6.71
CA PHE A 68 -10.29 -11.16 5.80
C PHE A 68 -9.00 -10.38 5.60
N ASN A 69 -7.92 -11.13 5.49
CA ASN A 69 -6.60 -10.63 5.14
C ASN A 69 -6.09 -11.37 3.91
N ALA A 70 -5.19 -10.73 3.18
CA ALA A 70 -4.54 -11.37 2.04
C ALA A 70 -3.08 -10.92 1.91
N VAL A 71 -2.25 -11.82 1.41
CA VAL A 71 -0.91 -11.52 0.90
C VAL A 71 -0.93 -11.79 -0.58
N PHE A 72 -0.66 -10.75 -1.38
CA PHE A 72 -0.59 -10.84 -2.82
C PHE A 72 0.87 -10.79 -3.27
N VAL A 73 1.31 -11.80 -4.02
CA VAL A 73 2.69 -11.95 -4.48
C VAL A 73 2.71 -11.94 -6.00
N LYS A 74 3.54 -11.05 -6.57
CA LYS A 74 3.88 -11.06 -8.00
C LYS A 74 5.24 -11.75 -8.16
N GLY A 75 5.24 -12.99 -8.62
CA GLY A 75 6.46 -13.75 -8.87
C GLY A 75 6.82 -13.75 -10.36
N ASN A 76 8.11 -13.88 -10.65
CA ASN A 76 8.62 -13.91 -12.03
C ASN A 76 8.33 -15.25 -12.75
N MET A 77 8.26 -16.35 -12.01
CA MET A 77 8.01 -17.69 -12.58
C MET A 77 6.56 -18.12 -12.40
N LEU A 78 6.01 -17.97 -11.20
CA LEU A 78 4.65 -18.40 -10.88
C LEU A 78 3.58 -17.37 -11.31
N GLY A 79 3.98 -16.13 -11.58
CA GLY A 79 3.05 -15.04 -11.83
C GLY A 79 2.38 -14.54 -10.55
N ASN A 80 1.09 -14.25 -10.64
CA ASN A 80 0.32 -13.72 -9.53
C ASN A 80 -0.20 -14.84 -8.63
N SER A 81 0.07 -14.73 -7.33
CA SER A 81 -0.45 -15.63 -6.31
C SER A 81 -1.05 -14.83 -5.16
N MET A 82 -2.12 -15.36 -4.56
CA MET A 82 -2.75 -14.72 -3.42
C MET A 82 -3.04 -15.75 -2.33
N PHE A 83 -2.62 -15.44 -1.11
CA PHE A 83 -3.02 -16.15 0.10
C PHE A 83 -4.10 -15.33 0.78
N TYR A 84 -5.26 -15.92 0.96
CA TYR A 84 -6.45 -15.23 1.48
C TYR A 84 -7.11 -16.06 2.56
N GLY A 85 -7.51 -15.42 3.65
CA GLY A 85 -8.16 -16.10 4.74
C GLY A 85 -8.60 -15.16 5.86
N SER A 86 -9.33 -15.71 6.84
CA SER A 86 -9.73 -14.98 8.02
C SER A 86 -8.53 -14.79 8.95
N GLY A 87 -8.07 -13.55 9.11
CA GLY A 87 -6.96 -13.20 10.00
C GLY A 87 -7.41 -12.95 11.44
N ALA A 88 -8.70 -12.73 11.67
CA ALA A 88 -9.28 -12.45 12.97
C ALA A 88 -10.50 -13.34 13.25
N GLY A 89 -10.80 -13.52 14.53
CA GLY A 89 -11.94 -14.30 15.02
C GLY A 89 -11.54 -15.49 15.87
N LYS A 90 -12.42 -15.88 16.77
CA LYS A 90 -12.19 -16.96 17.77
C LYS A 90 -11.77 -18.28 17.11
N LEU A 91 -12.51 -18.73 16.11
CA LEU A 91 -12.26 -20.03 15.46
C LEU A 91 -11.02 -20.02 14.56
N PRO A 92 -10.81 -19.02 13.67
CA PRO A 92 -9.58 -18.95 12.88
C PRO A 92 -8.32 -18.90 13.74
N THR A 93 -8.32 -18.11 14.81
CA THR A 93 -7.18 -18.02 15.73
C THR A 93 -6.93 -19.35 16.45
N ALA A 94 -7.98 -19.99 16.96
CA ALA A 94 -7.84 -21.29 17.60
C ALA A 94 -7.32 -22.37 16.64
N SER A 95 -7.77 -22.35 15.38
CA SER A 95 -7.31 -23.27 14.34
C SER A 95 -5.82 -23.08 14.03
N ALA A 96 -5.35 -21.82 13.93
CA ALA A 96 -3.94 -21.51 13.71
C ALA A 96 -3.07 -22.03 14.87
N VAL A 97 -3.44 -21.71 16.11
CA VAL A 97 -2.72 -22.17 17.30
C VAL A 97 -2.67 -23.71 17.36
N ALA A 98 -3.79 -24.40 17.13
CA ALA A 98 -3.83 -25.86 17.11
C ALA A 98 -2.95 -26.43 15.98
N GLY A 99 -2.93 -25.81 14.81
CA GLY A 99 -2.07 -26.17 13.70
C GLY A 99 -0.59 -26.08 14.06
N ASP A 100 -0.17 -24.98 14.67
CA ASP A 100 1.22 -24.75 15.11
C ASP A 100 1.62 -25.75 16.20
N MET A 101 0.73 -26.08 17.14
CA MET A 101 0.97 -27.12 18.15
C MET A 101 1.20 -28.49 17.54
N VAL A 102 0.40 -28.88 16.54
CA VAL A 102 0.57 -30.15 15.83
C VAL A 102 1.87 -30.16 15.04
N ASP A 103 2.20 -29.06 14.38
CA ASP A 103 3.45 -28.96 13.62
C ASP A 103 4.68 -29.04 14.56
N ALA A 104 4.66 -28.32 15.66
CA ALA A 104 5.70 -28.41 16.68
C ALA A 104 5.87 -29.83 17.24
N ALA A 105 4.76 -30.53 17.51
CA ALA A 105 4.79 -31.90 17.99
C ALA A 105 5.40 -32.88 16.96
N ARG A 106 5.13 -32.69 15.68
CA ARG A 106 5.72 -33.51 14.61
C ARG A 106 7.23 -33.29 14.42
N HIS A 107 7.73 -32.14 14.85
CA HIS A 107 9.13 -31.75 14.71
C HIS A 107 9.90 -31.79 16.05
N LEU A 108 9.37 -32.48 17.08
CA LEU A 108 10.08 -32.66 18.34
C LEU A 108 11.49 -33.26 18.14
N GLY A 109 12.48 -32.62 18.74
CA GLY A 109 13.89 -33.03 18.60
C GLY A 109 14.55 -32.68 17.26
N LYS A 110 13.87 -31.96 16.38
CA LYS A 110 14.45 -31.43 15.13
C LYS A 110 14.63 -29.92 15.24
N ILE A 111 15.76 -29.44 14.76
CA ILE A 111 16.02 -28.00 14.62
C ILE A 111 15.61 -27.60 13.20
N ILE A 112 14.55 -26.79 13.09
CA ILE A 112 14.17 -26.16 11.83
C ILE A 112 14.77 -24.77 11.86
N THR A 113 15.87 -24.58 11.15
CA THR A 113 16.59 -23.29 11.12
C THR A 113 16.03 -22.43 9.99
N LEU A 114 15.58 -21.23 10.33
CA LEU A 114 15.37 -20.16 9.36
C LEU A 114 16.65 -19.33 9.35
N PHE A 115 17.31 -19.28 8.21
CA PHE A 115 18.53 -18.49 8.04
C PHE A 115 18.14 -17.11 7.51
N TRP A 116 18.55 -16.08 8.24
CA TRP A 116 18.55 -14.71 7.78
C TRP A 116 19.99 -14.31 7.50
N GLU A 117 20.20 -13.62 6.39
CA GLU A 117 21.51 -13.02 6.15
C GLU A 117 21.85 -12.06 7.29
N PRO A 118 23.07 -12.15 7.88
CA PRO A 118 23.44 -11.31 9.02
C PRO A 118 23.56 -9.83 8.64
N GLN A 119 23.74 -9.53 7.36
CA GLN A 119 23.82 -8.17 6.88
C GLN A 119 22.44 -7.53 6.79
N LYS A 120 22.35 -6.33 7.34
CA LYS A 120 21.16 -5.49 7.20
C LYS A 120 20.99 -5.05 5.75
N LEU A 121 19.81 -5.26 5.19
CA LEU A 121 19.45 -4.77 3.87
C LEU A 121 19.19 -3.26 3.95
N VAL A 122 19.89 -2.49 3.11
CA VAL A 122 19.58 -1.08 2.90
C VAL A 122 18.45 -1.00 1.88
N LEU A 123 17.31 -0.46 2.32
CA LEU A 123 16.15 -0.28 1.45
C LEU A 123 16.39 0.84 0.43
N ALA A 124 15.84 0.68 -0.78
CA ALA A 124 15.80 1.75 -1.74
C ALA A 124 14.95 2.92 -1.21
N PRO A 125 15.36 4.18 -1.45
CA PRO A 125 14.58 5.33 -1.03
C PRO A 125 13.17 5.31 -1.65
N ARG A 126 12.14 5.51 -0.84
CA ARG A 126 10.76 5.61 -1.33
C ARG A 126 10.60 6.79 -2.30
N ASP A 127 11.38 7.84 -2.08
CA ASP A 127 11.31 9.09 -2.82
C ASP A 127 11.60 8.91 -4.34
N GLU A 128 12.30 7.84 -4.70
CA GLU A 128 12.59 7.44 -6.08
C GLU A 128 11.46 6.61 -6.72
N MET A 129 10.46 6.17 -5.93
CA MET A 129 9.38 5.35 -6.45
C MET A 129 8.40 6.18 -7.25
N ALA A 130 8.30 5.89 -8.55
CA ALA A 130 7.36 6.54 -9.44
C ALA A 130 5.95 5.95 -9.30
N LYS A 131 4.95 6.81 -9.09
CA LYS A 131 3.54 6.48 -8.90
C LYS A 131 2.63 7.59 -9.45
N ARG A 132 1.36 7.30 -9.50
CA ARG A 132 0.33 8.34 -9.57
C ARG A 132 -0.16 8.66 -8.17
N PHE A 133 -0.56 9.89 -7.97
CA PHE A 133 -1.15 10.36 -6.71
C PHE A 133 -2.55 10.89 -6.97
N PHE A 134 -3.47 10.52 -6.12
CA PHE A 134 -4.76 11.19 -6.01
C PHE A 134 -4.60 12.30 -4.98
N VAL A 135 -4.99 13.52 -5.34
CA VAL A 135 -4.85 14.72 -4.52
C VAL A 135 -6.20 15.40 -4.40
N ARG A 136 -6.60 15.78 -3.19
CA ARG A 136 -7.75 16.66 -2.95
C ARG A 136 -7.26 18.07 -2.68
N MET A 137 -7.88 19.01 -3.32
CA MET A 137 -7.56 20.43 -3.22
C MET A 137 -8.85 21.26 -3.18
N LYS A 138 -8.76 22.55 -2.84
CA LYS A 138 -9.89 23.46 -3.02
C LYS A 138 -10.26 23.59 -4.50
N ASP A 139 -11.54 23.84 -4.79
CA ASP A 139 -12.07 23.92 -6.15
C ASP A 139 -11.48 25.07 -6.99
N ASN A 140 -10.99 26.13 -6.32
CA ASN A 140 -10.30 27.25 -6.97
C ASN A 140 -8.82 26.99 -7.27
N ALA A 141 -8.28 25.82 -6.89
CA ALA A 141 -6.91 25.44 -7.20
C ALA A 141 -6.71 25.11 -8.69
N ASN A 142 -5.50 25.26 -9.15
CA ASN A 142 -5.08 24.87 -10.51
C ASN A 142 -4.09 23.68 -10.43
N PRO A 143 -4.58 22.44 -10.31
CA PRO A 143 -3.74 21.27 -10.14
C PRO A 143 -2.86 20.99 -11.38
N GLU A 144 -3.30 21.35 -12.59
CA GLU A 144 -2.52 21.18 -13.81
C GLU A 144 -1.26 22.07 -13.80
N ALA A 145 -1.37 23.28 -13.27
CA ALA A 145 -0.21 24.17 -13.12
C ALA A 145 0.81 23.61 -12.13
N LEU A 146 0.37 22.85 -11.12
CA LEU A 146 1.25 22.25 -10.11
C LEU A 146 1.86 20.93 -10.60
N PHE A 147 1.02 20.02 -11.08
CA PHE A 147 1.41 18.63 -11.31
C PHE A 147 1.57 18.29 -12.80
N GLY A 148 1.09 19.11 -13.73
CA GLY A 148 1.07 18.83 -15.16
C GLY A 148 -0.22 18.13 -15.59
N ASP A 149 -0.20 17.53 -16.78
CA ASP A 149 -1.38 16.87 -17.37
C ASP A 149 -1.84 15.69 -16.51
N GLY A 150 -3.06 15.78 -16.00
CA GLY A 150 -3.68 14.77 -15.16
C GLY A 150 -5.20 14.73 -15.35
N GLU A 151 -5.88 14.07 -14.45
CA GLU A 151 -7.33 13.88 -14.54
C GLU A 151 -8.04 14.56 -13.37
N ARG A 152 -8.94 15.50 -13.66
CA ARG A 152 -9.82 16.09 -12.66
C ARG A 152 -10.94 15.12 -12.32
N ILE A 153 -11.20 14.97 -11.02
CA ILE A 153 -12.26 14.12 -10.50
C ILE A 153 -13.24 15.00 -9.74
N ASP A 154 -14.45 15.08 -10.23
CA ASP A 154 -15.57 15.71 -9.52
C ASP A 154 -16.42 14.64 -8.84
N ALA A 155 -16.41 14.63 -7.51
CA ALA A 155 -17.26 13.76 -6.69
C ALA A 155 -18.52 14.46 -6.16
N GLY A 156 -18.80 15.68 -6.58
CA GLY A 156 -19.93 16.49 -6.12
C GLY A 156 -19.76 17.05 -4.70
N ILE A 157 -18.52 17.20 -4.24
CA ILE A 157 -18.21 17.77 -2.92
C ILE A 157 -17.98 19.27 -3.10
N ALA A 158 -18.80 20.08 -2.44
CA ALA A 158 -18.72 21.53 -2.58
C ALA A 158 -17.38 22.08 -2.05
N GLY A 159 -16.76 22.99 -2.80
CA GLY A 159 -15.50 23.64 -2.44
C GLY A 159 -14.24 22.80 -2.58
N GLU A 160 -14.35 21.61 -3.16
CA GLU A 160 -13.21 20.72 -3.38
C GLU A 160 -13.19 20.12 -4.78
N ILE A 161 -11.98 19.81 -5.24
CA ILE A 161 -11.74 19.04 -6.44
C ILE A 161 -10.71 17.94 -6.17
N GLY A 162 -10.93 16.78 -6.76
CA GLY A 162 -9.94 15.72 -6.85
C GLY A 162 -9.10 15.82 -8.12
N PHE A 163 -7.86 15.39 -8.03
CA PHE A 163 -6.96 15.34 -9.17
C PHE A 163 -6.07 14.10 -9.11
N VAL A 164 -5.98 13.38 -10.23
CA VAL A 164 -5.04 12.27 -10.40
C VAL A 164 -3.85 12.79 -11.19
N THR A 165 -2.67 12.79 -10.57
CA THR A 165 -1.45 13.28 -11.18
C THR A 165 -0.97 12.38 -12.33
N PRO A 166 -0.13 12.86 -13.25
CA PRO A 166 0.69 11.99 -14.07
C PRO A 166 1.62 11.12 -13.19
N VAL A 167 2.28 10.14 -13.79
CA VAL A 167 3.30 9.35 -13.08
C VAL A 167 4.49 10.26 -12.77
N MET A 168 4.85 10.30 -11.49
CA MET A 168 6.02 11.05 -10.99
C MET A 168 6.59 10.35 -9.75
N THR A 169 7.82 10.67 -9.39
CA THR A 169 8.42 10.17 -8.16
C THR A 169 7.80 10.85 -6.94
N GLU A 170 7.94 10.22 -5.77
CA GLU A 170 7.45 10.84 -4.53
C GLU A 170 8.19 12.13 -4.20
N ALA A 171 9.49 12.22 -4.52
CA ALA A 171 10.28 13.46 -4.38
C ALA A 171 9.75 14.58 -5.29
N GLU A 172 9.43 14.27 -6.56
CA GLU A 172 8.83 15.23 -7.48
C GLU A 172 7.46 15.71 -6.99
N TYR A 173 6.63 14.79 -6.50
CA TYR A 173 5.34 15.15 -5.90
C TYR A 173 5.53 16.12 -4.72
N GLN A 174 6.40 15.77 -3.76
CA GLN A 174 6.64 16.61 -2.59
C GLN A 174 7.10 18.02 -2.97
N LYS A 175 8.05 18.11 -3.91
CA LYS A 175 8.54 19.39 -4.41
C LYS A 175 7.45 20.24 -5.08
N LYS A 176 6.57 19.59 -5.86
CA LYS A 176 5.45 20.27 -6.55
C LYS A 176 4.33 20.67 -5.59
N ALA A 177 4.10 19.88 -4.54
CA ALA A 177 3.09 20.14 -3.52
C ALA A 177 3.55 21.18 -2.47
N GLU A 178 4.83 21.57 -2.47
CA GLU A 178 5.37 22.53 -1.52
C GLU A 178 4.67 23.89 -1.70
N GLY A 179 4.12 24.41 -0.60
CA GLY A 179 3.36 25.67 -0.59
C GLY A 179 1.95 25.59 -1.17
N ALA A 180 1.49 24.44 -1.67
CA ALA A 180 0.13 24.25 -2.15
C ALA A 180 -0.81 23.81 -1.01
N GLU A 181 -2.06 24.29 -1.05
CA GLU A 181 -3.10 23.87 -0.10
C GLU A 181 -3.66 22.49 -0.48
N ILE A 182 -2.95 21.43 -0.08
CA ILE A 182 -3.37 20.04 -0.26
C ILE A 182 -4.23 19.62 0.93
N ILE A 183 -5.44 19.16 0.66
CA ILE A 183 -6.38 18.66 1.69
C ILE A 183 -6.01 17.21 2.04
N SER A 184 -5.78 16.38 1.03
CA SER A 184 -5.48 14.96 1.19
C SER A 184 -4.66 14.46 0.00
N MET A 185 -3.82 13.46 0.23
CA MET A 185 -3.10 12.75 -0.83
C MET A 185 -3.15 11.25 -0.55
N ILE A 186 -3.45 10.46 -1.58
CA ILE A 186 -3.45 9.00 -1.52
C ILE A 186 -2.70 8.45 -2.74
N ARG A 187 -1.79 7.53 -2.50
CA ARG A 187 -1.04 6.84 -3.57
C ARG A 187 -1.94 5.93 -4.37
N ILE A 188 -1.70 5.81 -5.66
CA ILE A 188 -2.42 4.90 -6.56
C ILE A 188 -1.52 3.71 -6.88
N GLU A 189 -2.02 2.51 -6.62
CA GLU A 189 -1.38 1.23 -6.94
C GLU A 189 -2.21 0.44 -7.96
N GLY A 190 -1.56 -0.28 -8.86
CA GLY A 190 -2.20 -1.11 -9.90
C GLY A 190 -2.02 -0.60 -11.30
#